data_b53c62ba97cfd4b89acfcc0f4de9bd37
#
_entry.id   b53c62ba97cfd4b89acfcc0f4de9bd37
#
_cell.length_a   1.000
_cell.length_b   1.000
_cell.length_c   1.000
_cell.angle_alpha   90.00
_cell.angle_beta   90.00
_cell.angle_gamma   90.00
#
_symmetry.space_group_name_H-M   'P 1'
#
loop_
_entity.id
_entity.type
_entity.pdbx_description
1 polymer ?
#
loop_
_entity_poly.entity_id
_entity_poly.type
_entity_poly.pdbx_seq_one_letter_code
_entity_poly.pdbx_strand_id
1 'polypeptide(L)'
;MASHLPKPSVYVVDDDDAVRDSLDLYLTLKGMNVTIFGSAQELLDHDAGAPHILVLDVNMPGMDGIMLLEILRGRGHAEPAVLITGLGDPEIRARAERAGATAFLDKPIDPPVLFSALTRL
;
A
#
# COMPACT_ATOMS: atom_id res chain seq x y z
N MET A 1 -18.40 19.88 -15.76
CA MET A 1 -18.09 20.39 -14.43
C MET A 1 -17.17 19.43 -13.68
N ALA A 2 -16.16 19.97 -13.06
CA ALA A 2 -15.26 19.15 -12.28
C ALA A 2 -16.00 18.55 -11.08
N SER A 3 -15.67 17.31 -10.76
CA SER A 3 -16.21 16.66 -9.58
C SER A 3 -15.71 17.36 -8.33
N HIS A 4 -16.58 17.60 -7.37
CA HIS A 4 -16.20 18.12 -6.06
C HIS A 4 -15.89 17.00 -5.08
N LEU A 5 -15.97 15.74 -5.51
CA LEU A 5 -15.62 14.62 -4.67
C LEU A 5 -14.12 14.61 -4.43
N PRO A 6 -13.67 14.44 -3.19
CA PRO A 6 -12.24 14.34 -2.91
C PRO A 6 -11.67 13.11 -3.60
N LYS A 7 -10.44 13.25 -4.10
CA LYS A 7 -9.71 12.12 -4.66
C LYS A 7 -9.33 11.17 -3.53
N PRO A 8 -9.45 9.86 -3.76
CA PRO A 8 -8.98 8.90 -2.76
C PRO A 8 -7.47 9.04 -2.57
N SER A 9 -7.02 9.01 -1.33
CA SER A 9 -5.61 9.09 -1.00
C SER A 9 -5.04 7.69 -0.78
N VAL A 10 -3.87 7.46 -1.37
CA VAL A 10 -3.20 6.15 -1.33
C VAL A 10 -1.77 6.37 -0.85
N TYR A 11 -1.37 5.61 0.16
CA TYR A 11 0.02 5.55 0.60
C TYR A 11 0.65 4.29 0.01
N VAL A 12 1.75 4.47 -0.70
CA VAL A 12 2.50 3.37 -1.32
C VAL A 12 3.86 3.27 -0.66
N VAL A 13 4.16 2.11 -0.09
CA VAL A 13 5.44 1.83 0.54
C VAL A 13 6.15 0.72 -0.22
N ASP A 14 7.28 1.05 -0.83
CA ASP A 14 8.09 0.11 -1.59
C ASP A 14 9.52 0.63 -1.62
N ASP A 15 10.51 -0.24 -1.42
CA ASP A 15 11.91 0.18 -1.39
C ASP A 15 12.52 0.34 -2.79
N ASP A 16 11.83 -0.07 -3.83
CA ASP A 16 12.29 0.06 -5.22
C ASP A 16 11.83 1.40 -5.82
N ASP A 17 12.79 2.27 -6.15
CA ASP A 17 12.50 3.60 -6.71
C ASP A 17 11.68 3.52 -7.99
N ALA A 18 12.02 2.59 -8.89
CA ALA A 18 11.34 2.47 -10.17
C ALA A 18 9.88 2.03 -9.98
N VAL A 19 9.64 1.12 -9.05
CA VAL A 19 8.28 0.68 -8.72
C VAL A 19 7.47 1.84 -8.14
N ARG A 20 8.04 2.57 -7.18
CA ARG A 20 7.37 3.73 -6.59
C ARG A 20 6.99 4.76 -7.65
N ASP A 21 7.94 5.12 -8.50
CA ASP A 21 7.72 6.13 -9.55
C ASP A 21 6.65 5.68 -10.53
N SER A 22 6.67 4.42 -10.93
CA SER A 22 5.68 3.85 -11.84
C SER A 22 4.28 3.86 -11.24
N LEU A 23 4.15 3.45 -9.98
CA LEU A 23 2.85 3.43 -9.30
C LEU A 23 2.33 4.84 -9.04
N ASP A 24 3.22 5.76 -8.63
CA ASP A 24 2.85 7.15 -8.41
C ASP A 24 2.26 7.75 -9.70
N LEU A 25 2.97 7.60 -10.81
CA LEU A 25 2.51 8.13 -12.09
C LEU A 25 1.18 7.51 -12.50
N TYR A 26 1.09 6.19 -12.48
CA TYR A 26 -0.12 5.50 -12.95
C TYR A 26 -1.34 5.85 -12.10
N LEU A 27 -1.21 5.75 -10.78
CA LEU A 27 -2.35 5.99 -9.89
C LEU A 27 -2.76 7.46 -9.88
N THR A 28 -1.79 8.37 -9.99
CA THR A 28 -2.09 9.80 -10.10
C THR A 28 -2.87 10.10 -11.38
N LEU A 29 -2.48 9.50 -12.50
CA LEU A 29 -3.21 9.65 -13.77
C LEU A 29 -4.61 9.07 -13.69
N LYS A 30 -4.85 8.10 -12.82
CA LYS A 30 -6.17 7.52 -12.59
C LYS A 30 -7.01 8.32 -11.59
N GLY A 31 -6.51 9.45 -11.11
CA GLY A 31 -7.27 10.34 -10.25
C GLY A 31 -7.11 10.13 -8.75
N MET A 32 -6.06 9.43 -8.34
CA MET A 32 -5.76 9.24 -6.93
C MET A 32 -4.72 10.24 -6.43
N ASN A 33 -4.80 10.60 -5.16
CA ASN A 33 -3.74 11.35 -4.48
C ASN A 33 -2.76 10.35 -3.89
N VAL A 34 -1.57 10.29 -4.45
CA VAL A 34 -0.57 9.28 -4.08
C VAL A 34 0.54 9.91 -3.26
N THR A 35 0.88 9.29 -2.14
CA THR A 35 2.08 9.60 -1.38
C THR A 35 2.95 8.36 -1.34
N ILE A 36 4.22 8.50 -1.71
CA ILE A 36 5.14 7.38 -1.78
C ILE A 36 6.15 7.42 -0.65
N PHE A 37 6.54 6.25 -0.17
CA PHE A 37 7.51 6.08 0.91
C PHE A 37 8.50 4.99 0.51
N GLY A 38 9.78 5.23 0.75
CA GLY A 38 10.83 4.27 0.42
C GLY A 38 11.10 3.23 1.49
N SER A 39 10.49 3.38 2.67
CA SER A 39 10.64 2.43 3.76
C SER A 39 9.45 2.50 4.71
N ALA A 40 9.30 1.47 5.53
CA ALA A 40 8.28 1.47 6.57
C ALA A 40 8.50 2.61 7.57
N GLN A 41 9.75 2.91 7.91
CA GLN A 41 10.05 3.97 8.86
C GLN A 41 9.64 5.35 8.33
N GLU A 42 9.81 5.58 7.03
CA GLU A 42 9.36 6.86 6.43
C GLU A 42 7.86 7.06 6.63
N LEU A 43 7.07 5.99 6.45
CA LEU A 43 5.62 6.09 6.67
C LEU A 43 5.32 6.34 8.14
N LEU A 44 5.98 5.63 9.04
CA LEU A 44 5.73 5.79 10.48
C LEU A 44 6.10 7.18 10.99
N ASP A 45 7.07 7.83 10.35
CA ASP A 45 7.48 9.19 10.69
C ASP A 45 6.58 10.26 10.04
N HIS A 46 5.72 9.86 9.11
CA HIS A 46 4.83 10.77 8.41
C HIS A 46 3.63 11.13 9.29
N ASP A 47 3.36 12.41 9.42
CA ASP A 47 2.41 12.92 10.42
C ASP A 47 1.26 13.71 9.78
N ALA A 48 0.87 13.38 8.57
CA ALA A 48 -0.12 14.16 7.82
C ALA A 48 -1.50 13.49 7.73
N GLY A 49 -1.90 12.74 8.75
CA GLY A 49 -3.22 12.11 8.79
C GLY A 49 -3.21 10.69 8.21
N ALA A 50 -4.37 10.18 7.91
CA ALA A 50 -4.54 8.81 7.44
C ALA A 50 -4.93 8.79 5.96
N PRO A 51 -4.43 7.82 5.17
CA PRO A 51 -4.87 7.64 3.79
C PRO A 51 -6.23 6.94 3.75
N HIS A 52 -6.83 6.87 2.58
CA HIS A 52 -7.98 5.99 2.38
C HIS A 52 -7.55 4.53 2.19
N ILE A 53 -6.37 4.31 1.60
CA ILE A 53 -5.88 2.98 1.25
C ILE A 53 -4.38 2.91 1.45
N LEU A 54 -3.91 1.75 1.94
CA LEU A 54 -2.49 1.43 2.09
C LEU A 54 -2.07 0.41 1.05
N VAL A 55 -0.93 0.64 0.38
CA VAL A 55 -0.29 -0.34 -0.51
C VAL A 55 1.11 -0.59 0.03
N LEU A 56 1.37 -1.79 0.52
CA LEU A 56 2.58 -2.11 1.27
C LEU A 56 3.32 -3.28 0.64
N ASP A 57 4.59 -3.06 0.31
CA ASP A 57 5.48 -4.13 -0.13
C ASP A 57 5.88 -4.98 1.08
N VAL A 58 5.69 -6.30 0.98
CA VAL A 58 6.09 -7.21 2.04
C VAL A 58 7.62 -7.34 2.08
N ASN A 59 8.25 -7.38 0.92
CA ASN A 59 9.68 -7.72 0.81
C ASN A 59 10.57 -6.47 0.88
N MET A 60 10.75 -5.93 2.07
CA MET A 60 11.64 -4.78 2.30
C MET A 60 12.69 -5.12 3.34
N PRO A 61 13.91 -4.56 3.23
CA PRO A 61 14.92 -4.74 4.27
C PRO A 61 14.49 -4.07 5.58
N GLY A 62 14.89 -4.65 6.69
CA GLY A 62 14.50 -4.15 8.00
C GLY A 62 13.06 -4.49 8.32
N MET A 63 12.22 -3.48 8.47
CA MET A 63 10.80 -3.68 8.75
C MET A 63 10.05 -3.99 7.44
N ASP A 64 9.46 -5.18 7.34
CA ASP A 64 8.67 -5.56 6.17
C ASP A 64 7.25 -4.97 6.23
N GLY A 65 6.49 -5.13 5.12
CA GLY A 65 5.15 -4.57 5.04
C GLY A 65 4.15 -5.16 6.01
N ILE A 66 4.33 -6.41 6.41
CA ILE A 66 3.44 -7.05 7.39
C ILE A 66 3.68 -6.47 8.78
N MET A 67 4.94 -6.32 9.17
CA MET A 67 5.29 -5.68 10.44
C MET A 67 4.78 -4.25 10.49
N LEU A 68 4.92 -3.51 9.39
CA LEU A 68 4.39 -2.16 9.29
C LEU A 68 2.88 -2.15 9.50
N LEU A 69 2.16 -3.06 8.85
CA LEU A 69 0.71 -3.15 9.01
C LEU A 69 0.32 -3.46 10.45
N GLU A 70 1.03 -4.37 11.10
CA GLU A 70 0.79 -4.70 12.51
C GLU A 70 0.91 -3.45 13.40
N ILE A 71 1.95 -2.65 13.17
CA ILE A 71 2.16 -1.42 13.92
C ILE A 71 1.04 -0.42 13.64
N LEU A 72 0.67 -0.24 12.38
CA LEU A 72 -0.41 0.70 12.03
C LEU A 72 -1.73 0.29 12.64
N ARG A 73 -2.07 -0.99 12.61
CA ARG A 73 -3.29 -1.51 13.26
C ARG A 73 -3.26 -1.25 14.77
N GLY A 74 -2.10 -1.45 15.39
CA GLY A 74 -1.91 -1.18 16.81
C GLY A 74 -2.04 0.30 17.18
N ARG A 75 -1.82 1.20 16.21
CA ARG A 75 -2.00 2.65 16.39
C ARG A 75 -3.41 3.12 16.06
N GLY A 76 -4.34 2.21 15.77
CA GLY A 76 -5.73 2.55 15.48
C GLY A 76 -6.04 2.78 14.01
N HIS A 77 -5.09 2.56 13.11
CA HIS A 77 -5.35 2.65 11.67
C HIS A 77 -6.12 1.43 11.19
N ALA A 78 -7.27 1.65 10.57
CA ALA A 78 -8.15 0.59 10.09
C ALA A 78 -8.36 0.64 8.57
N GLU A 79 -7.60 1.47 7.85
CA GLU A 79 -7.73 1.64 6.41
C GLU A 79 -7.49 0.32 5.68
N PRO A 80 -8.19 0.08 4.55
CA PRO A 80 -7.90 -1.09 3.72
C PRO A 80 -6.42 -1.12 3.32
N ALA A 81 -5.83 -2.30 3.35
CA ALA A 81 -4.42 -2.49 3.03
C ALA A 81 -4.25 -3.61 2.01
N VAL A 82 -3.59 -3.29 0.91
CA VAL A 82 -3.18 -4.26 -0.11
C VAL A 82 -1.70 -4.56 0.13
N LEU A 83 -1.37 -5.82 0.34
CA LEU A 83 0.01 -6.25 0.48
C LEU A 83 0.51 -6.84 -0.84
N ILE A 84 1.76 -6.52 -1.17
CA ILE A 84 2.40 -6.96 -2.41
C ILE A 84 3.59 -7.81 -2.04
N THR A 85 3.64 -9.04 -2.56
CA THR A 85 4.68 -10.00 -2.23
C THR A 85 5.25 -10.69 -3.47
N GLY A 86 6.54 -10.93 -3.47
CA GLY A 86 7.19 -11.70 -4.52
C GLY A 86 7.24 -13.20 -4.24
N LEU A 87 6.84 -13.61 -3.04
CA LEU A 87 6.87 -15.00 -2.63
C LEU A 87 5.45 -15.41 -2.24
N GLY A 88 4.85 -16.26 -3.05
CA GLY A 88 3.50 -16.76 -2.80
C GLY A 88 3.43 -17.77 -1.65
N ASP A 89 4.18 -17.55 -0.59
CA ASP A 89 4.27 -18.44 0.57
C ASP A 89 2.97 -18.40 1.38
N PRO A 90 2.30 -19.56 1.60
CA PRO A 90 1.07 -19.60 2.40
C PRO A 90 1.24 -19.08 3.83
N GLU A 91 2.43 -19.26 4.44
CA GLU A 91 2.68 -18.74 5.78
C GLU A 91 2.73 -17.23 5.81
N ILE A 92 3.34 -16.61 4.79
CA ILE A 92 3.38 -15.15 4.66
C ILE A 92 1.97 -14.62 4.48
N ARG A 93 1.18 -15.26 3.62
CA ARG A 93 -0.20 -14.86 3.39
C ARG A 93 -1.04 -14.98 4.67
N ALA A 94 -0.90 -16.06 5.40
CA ALA A 94 -1.63 -16.26 6.66
C ALA A 94 -1.23 -15.22 7.70
N ARG A 95 0.06 -14.89 7.79
CA ARG A 95 0.55 -13.85 8.69
C ARG A 95 -0.03 -12.50 8.33
N ALA A 96 -0.06 -12.19 7.03
CA ALA A 96 -0.61 -10.93 6.54
C ALA A 96 -2.11 -10.81 6.80
N GLU A 97 -2.86 -11.90 6.64
CA GLU A 97 -4.28 -11.92 6.96
C GLU A 97 -4.51 -11.65 8.46
N ARG A 98 -3.70 -12.25 9.33
CA ARG A 98 -3.79 -12.00 10.77
C ARG A 98 -3.44 -10.56 11.12
N ALA A 99 -2.56 -9.92 10.34
CA ALA A 99 -2.21 -8.52 10.54
C ALA A 99 -3.32 -7.57 10.06
N GLY A 100 -4.32 -8.07 9.36
CA GLY A 100 -5.45 -7.27 8.91
C GLY A 100 -5.36 -6.79 7.48
N ALA A 101 -4.62 -7.52 6.61
CA ALA A 101 -4.56 -7.20 5.19
C ALA A 101 -5.93 -7.44 4.53
N THR A 102 -6.28 -6.55 3.60
CA THR A 102 -7.56 -6.65 2.89
C THR A 102 -7.41 -7.45 1.60
N ALA A 103 -6.27 -7.34 0.95
CA ALA A 103 -6.01 -8.04 -0.32
C ALA A 103 -4.52 -8.27 -0.50
N PHE A 104 -4.18 -9.19 -1.41
CA PHE A 104 -2.80 -9.53 -1.75
C PHE A 104 -2.62 -9.48 -3.25
N LEU A 105 -1.46 -9.01 -3.69
CA LEU A 105 -1.05 -9.09 -5.08
C LEU A 105 0.37 -9.63 -5.14
N ASP A 106 0.64 -10.44 -6.16
CA ASP A 106 1.96 -10.99 -6.40
C ASP A 106 2.79 -10.07 -7.28
N LYS A 107 4.10 -10.06 -7.07
CA LYS A 107 5.03 -9.38 -7.96
C LYS A 107 5.26 -10.22 -9.21
N PRO A 108 5.55 -9.60 -10.37
CA PRO A 108 5.66 -8.16 -10.59
C PRO A 108 4.31 -7.46 -10.57
N ILE A 109 4.31 -6.22 -10.07
CA ILE A 109 3.07 -5.45 -9.97
C ILE A 109 2.66 -4.99 -11.36
N ASP A 110 1.43 -5.32 -11.75
CA ASP A 110 0.80 -4.74 -12.93
C ASP A 110 -0.06 -3.56 -12.46
N PRO A 111 0.30 -2.31 -12.81
CA PRO A 111 -0.43 -1.15 -12.30
C PRO A 111 -1.93 -1.16 -12.58
N PRO A 112 -2.42 -1.57 -13.79
CA PRO A 112 -3.86 -1.73 -13.99
C PRO A 112 -4.52 -2.73 -13.05
N VAL A 113 -3.86 -3.84 -12.76
CA VAL A 113 -4.38 -4.86 -11.82
C VAL A 113 -4.45 -4.29 -10.41
N LEU A 114 -3.42 -3.57 -9.98
CA LEU A 114 -3.42 -2.90 -8.69
C LEU A 114 -4.57 -1.88 -8.62
N PHE A 115 -4.71 -1.02 -9.61
CA PHE A 115 -5.77 -0.02 -9.62
C PHE A 115 -7.15 -0.67 -9.50
N SER A 116 -7.37 -1.76 -10.25
CA SER A 116 -8.62 -2.52 -10.19
C SER A 116 -8.88 -3.06 -8.78
N ALA A 117 -7.84 -3.58 -8.12
CA ALA A 117 -7.96 -4.05 -6.75
C ALA A 117 -8.31 -2.91 -5.78
N LEU A 118 -7.69 -1.74 -5.95
CA LEU A 118 -7.95 -0.59 -5.09
C LEU A 118 -9.39 -0.08 -5.24
N THR A 119 -9.96 -0.13 -6.43
CA THR A 119 -11.32 0.36 -6.66
C THR A 119 -12.40 -0.57 -6.11
N ARG A 120 -12.03 -1.79 -5.70
CA ARG A 120 -12.97 -2.75 -5.12
C ARG A 120 -12.96 -2.77 -3.59
N LEU A 121 -12.14 -1.97 -2.98
CA LEU A 121 -12.03 -1.92 -1.52
C LEU A 121 -13.14 -1.09 -0.87
#